data_591b437b1e6136002e01ade2fe289869
#
_entry.id   591b437b1e6136002e01ade2fe289869
#
_cell.length_a   1.000
_cell.length_b   1.000
_cell.length_c   1.000
_cell.angle_alpha   90.00
_cell.angle_beta   90.00
_cell.angle_gamma   90.00
#
_symmetry.space_group_name_H-M   'P 1'
#
loop_
_entity.id
_entity.type
_entity.pdbx_description
1 polymer ?
#
loop_
_entity_poly.entity_id
_entity_poly.type
_entity_poly.pdbx_seq_one_letter_code
_entity_poly.pdbx_strand_id
1 'polypeptide(L)'
;MADEDRLWTELHDLVDSLPADKVGEPGYFAEGWSAKDLVAHIGSWLAEAGVVLERIRSGTYRPEEIDIDTMNATFHDSMHDVAFPDVRAQGIAARNRMLRSWRSLPTGSSEADRWISKAGPEHYAEHLPRLREWVQELGR
;
A
#
# COMPACT_ATOMS: atom_id res chain seq x y z
N MET A 1 7.93 15.09 2.06
CA MET A 1 7.54 13.81 1.39
C MET A 1 6.95 14.04 -0.01
N ALA A 2 7.65 14.85 -0.80
CA ALA A 2 7.20 15.14 -2.17
C ALA A 2 7.17 13.89 -3.06
N ASP A 3 8.17 13.00 -2.91
CA ASP A 3 8.21 11.74 -3.68
C ASP A 3 7.09 10.78 -3.30
N GLU A 4 6.76 10.70 -2.02
CA GLU A 4 5.65 9.85 -1.57
C GLU A 4 4.34 10.31 -2.21
N ASP A 5 4.06 11.60 -2.18
CA ASP A 5 2.84 12.16 -2.73
C ASP A 5 2.77 11.98 -4.25
N ARG A 6 3.87 12.22 -4.95
CA ARG A 6 3.95 12.06 -6.41
C ARG A 6 3.71 10.62 -6.84
N LEU A 7 4.38 9.68 -6.18
CA LEU A 7 4.27 8.24 -6.50
C LEU A 7 2.89 7.69 -6.14
N TRP A 8 2.33 8.12 -5.00
CA TRP A 8 0.97 7.76 -4.61
C TRP A 8 -0.05 8.23 -5.65
N THR A 9 0.07 9.49 -6.06
CA THR A 9 -0.85 10.07 -7.07
C THR A 9 -0.75 9.33 -8.38
N GLU A 10 0.47 9.05 -8.86
CA GLU A 10 0.67 8.29 -10.10
C GLU A 10 0.03 6.91 -10.04
N LEU A 11 0.26 6.19 -8.94
CA LEU A 11 -0.28 4.85 -8.76
C LEU A 11 -1.81 4.86 -8.77
N HIS A 12 -2.42 5.76 -8.02
CA HIS A 12 -3.87 5.84 -7.94
C HIS A 12 -4.50 6.36 -9.22
N ASP A 13 -3.85 7.28 -9.93
CA ASP A 13 -4.33 7.74 -11.24
C ASP A 13 -4.34 6.60 -12.25
N LEU A 14 -3.33 5.75 -12.24
CA LEU A 14 -3.28 4.57 -13.12
C LEU A 14 -4.43 3.61 -12.81
N VAL A 15 -4.67 3.31 -11.56
CA VAL A 15 -5.78 2.43 -11.15
C VAL A 15 -7.12 3.05 -11.48
N ASP A 16 -7.29 4.34 -11.21
CA ASP A 16 -8.53 5.07 -11.47
C ASP A 16 -8.82 5.23 -12.97
N SER A 17 -7.81 5.09 -13.83
CA SER A 17 -7.98 5.07 -15.29
C SER A 17 -8.65 3.80 -15.80
N LEU A 18 -8.68 2.74 -14.98
CA LEU A 18 -9.30 1.48 -15.38
C LEU A 18 -10.82 1.56 -15.27
N PRO A 19 -11.56 0.99 -16.26
CA PRO A 19 -13.02 0.83 -16.12
C PRO A 19 -13.35 -0.04 -14.90
N ALA A 20 -14.53 0.18 -14.33
CA ALA A 20 -14.96 -0.54 -13.13
C ALA A 20 -14.97 -2.07 -13.30
N ASP A 21 -15.23 -2.57 -14.53
CA ASP A 21 -15.21 -4.00 -14.84
C ASP A 21 -13.80 -4.56 -15.03
N LYS A 22 -12.77 -3.71 -15.09
CA LYS A 22 -11.37 -4.12 -15.31
C LYS A 22 -10.54 -4.11 -14.03
N VAL A 23 -10.92 -3.32 -13.02
CA VAL A 23 -10.13 -3.18 -11.80
C VAL A 23 -10.03 -4.50 -11.02
N GLY A 24 -11.02 -5.37 -11.14
CA GLY A 24 -11.04 -6.69 -10.51
C GLY A 24 -10.55 -7.82 -11.39
N GLU A 25 -10.07 -7.53 -12.60
CA GLU A 25 -9.61 -8.58 -13.52
C GLU A 25 -8.31 -9.22 -13.04
N PRO A 26 -8.26 -10.56 -12.91
CA PRO A 26 -7.03 -11.24 -12.48
C PRO A 26 -5.97 -11.25 -13.58
N GLY A 27 -4.71 -11.39 -13.20
CA GLY A 27 -3.60 -11.50 -14.13
C GLY A 27 -2.50 -10.47 -13.92
N TYR A 28 -2.67 -9.56 -12.96
CA TYR A 28 -1.63 -8.59 -12.60
C TYR A 28 -0.33 -9.30 -12.19
N PHE A 29 -0.45 -10.28 -11.29
CA PHE A 29 0.62 -11.20 -10.93
C PHE A 29 0.28 -12.64 -11.35
N ALA A 30 1.31 -13.49 -11.37
CA ALA A 30 1.16 -14.90 -11.66
C ALA A 30 0.16 -15.62 -10.73
N GLU A 31 -0.02 -15.13 -9.50
CA GLU A 31 -0.99 -15.63 -8.53
C GLU A 31 -2.44 -15.26 -8.89
N GLY A 32 -2.65 -14.51 -9.95
CA GLY A 32 -3.98 -14.13 -10.37
C GLY A 32 -4.52 -12.86 -9.71
N TRP A 33 -3.67 -12.06 -9.09
CA TRP A 33 -4.09 -10.80 -8.48
C TRP A 33 -4.63 -9.82 -9.52
N SER A 34 -5.55 -8.96 -9.07
CA SER A 34 -6.08 -7.84 -9.85
C SER A 34 -5.46 -6.51 -9.40
N ALA A 35 -5.76 -5.43 -10.11
CA ALA A 35 -5.39 -4.08 -9.67
C ALA A 35 -6.03 -3.75 -8.31
N LYS A 36 -7.27 -4.21 -8.06
CA LYS A 36 -7.92 -4.10 -6.76
C LYS A 36 -7.08 -4.76 -5.66
N ASP A 37 -6.58 -5.96 -5.92
CA ASP A 37 -5.74 -6.68 -4.97
C ASP A 37 -4.44 -5.94 -4.69
N LEU A 38 -3.85 -5.29 -5.69
CA LEU A 38 -2.66 -4.45 -5.51
C LEU A 38 -2.95 -3.27 -4.57
N VAL A 39 -4.07 -2.57 -4.78
CA VAL A 39 -4.44 -1.44 -3.92
C VAL A 39 -4.67 -1.91 -2.48
N ALA A 40 -5.31 -3.06 -2.31
CA ALA A 40 -5.51 -3.67 -0.98
C ALA A 40 -4.19 -4.06 -0.32
N HIS A 41 -3.27 -4.63 -1.08
CA HIS A 41 -1.93 -5.02 -0.62
C HIS A 41 -1.14 -3.80 -0.12
N ILE A 42 -1.09 -2.74 -0.92
CA ILE A 42 -0.40 -1.50 -0.54
C ILE A 42 -1.07 -0.87 0.68
N GLY A 43 -2.40 -0.78 0.68
CA GLY A 43 -3.16 -0.22 1.79
C GLY A 43 -2.95 -0.97 3.10
N SER A 44 -2.87 -2.30 3.04
CA SER A 44 -2.62 -3.13 4.22
C SER A 44 -1.24 -2.88 4.84
N TRP A 45 -0.20 -2.72 4.00
CA TRP A 45 1.13 -2.37 4.49
C TRP A 45 1.20 -0.94 5.04
N LEU A 46 0.45 0.00 4.46
CA LEU A 46 0.34 1.35 4.99
C LEU A 46 -0.34 1.34 6.37
N ALA A 47 -1.36 0.52 6.55
CA ALA A 47 -2.03 0.35 7.84
C ALA A 47 -1.07 -0.24 8.88
N GLU A 48 -0.30 -1.26 8.51
CA GLU A 48 0.71 -1.87 9.38
C GLU A 48 1.79 -0.86 9.77
N ALA A 49 2.29 -0.08 8.82
CA ALA A 49 3.24 0.99 9.10
C ALA A 49 2.67 2.00 10.10
N GLY A 50 1.41 2.39 9.94
CA GLY A 50 0.74 3.29 10.87
C GLY A 50 0.72 2.76 12.30
N VAL A 51 0.44 1.46 12.46
CA VAL A 51 0.47 0.80 13.78
C VAL A 51 1.88 0.82 14.38
N VAL A 52 2.89 0.50 13.56
CA VAL A 52 4.29 0.52 14.01
C VAL A 52 4.70 1.93 14.46
N LEU A 53 4.36 2.96 13.68
CA LEU A 53 4.68 4.34 14.02
C LEU A 53 4.02 4.76 15.35
N GLU A 54 2.79 4.35 15.61
CA GLU A 54 2.11 4.60 16.88
C GLU A 54 2.80 3.90 18.04
N ARG A 55 3.28 2.68 17.83
CA ARG A 55 4.06 1.94 18.85
C ARG A 55 5.39 2.62 19.13
N ILE A 56 6.07 3.13 18.10
CA ILE A 56 7.30 3.90 18.29
C ILE A 56 7.00 5.15 19.11
N ARG A 57 5.93 5.87 18.80
CA ARG A 57 5.53 7.08 19.53
C ARG A 57 5.23 6.78 21.01
N SER A 58 4.55 5.69 21.29
CA SER A 58 4.18 5.30 22.66
C SER A 58 5.28 4.56 23.41
N GLY A 59 6.43 4.29 22.78
CA GLY A 59 7.54 3.57 23.40
C GLY A 59 7.30 2.08 23.54
N THR A 60 6.32 1.51 22.84
CA THR A 60 5.97 0.09 22.94
C THR A 60 6.48 -0.74 21.75
N TYR A 61 7.12 -0.09 20.77
CA TYR A 61 7.63 -0.82 19.61
C TYR A 61 8.74 -1.78 20.00
N ARG A 62 8.64 -3.00 19.50
CA ARG A 62 9.70 -4.04 19.62
C ARG A 62 9.95 -4.57 18.21
N PRO A 63 11.21 -4.47 17.71
CA PRO A 63 11.54 -5.07 16.43
C PRO A 63 11.29 -6.57 16.48
N GLU A 64 10.57 -7.07 15.49
CA GLU A 64 10.27 -8.49 15.33
C GLU A 64 10.67 -8.92 13.93
N GLU A 65 11.03 -10.17 13.77
CA GLU A 65 11.22 -10.75 12.46
C GLU A 65 9.85 -10.87 11.78
N ILE A 66 9.75 -10.35 10.56
CA ILE A 66 8.49 -10.32 9.81
C ILE A 66 8.54 -11.39 8.74
N ASP A 67 7.55 -12.29 8.77
CA ASP A 67 7.30 -13.21 7.67
C ASP A 67 6.42 -12.49 6.64
N ILE A 68 7.07 -11.86 5.67
CA ILE A 68 6.42 -11.04 4.66
C ILE A 68 5.42 -11.86 3.83
N ASP A 69 5.78 -13.06 3.45
CA ASP A 69 4.92 -13.91 2.63
C ASP A 69 3.63 -14.29 3.36
N THR A 70 3.75 -14.64 4.64
CA THR A 70 2.58 -14.94 5.48
C THR A 70 1.70 -13.71 5.67
N MET A 71 2.29 -12.55 5.91
CA MET A 71 1.52 -11.31 6.06
C MET A 71 0.82 -10.93 4.75
N ASN A 72 1.50 -11.06 3.63
CA ASN A 72 0.89 -10.80 2.31
C ASN A 72 -0.30 -11.70 2.05
N ALA A 73 -0.19 -12.99 2.36
CA ALA A 73 -1.28 -13.95 2.21
C ALA A 73 -2.46 -13.59 3.11
N THR A 74 -2.19 -13.24 4.36
CA THR A 74 -3.23 -12.82 5.31
C THR A 74 -3.96 -11.56 4.84
N PHE A 75 -3.22 -10.56 4.37
CA PHE A 75 -3.80 -9.33 3.83
C PHE A 75 -4.68 -9.63 2.62
N HIS A 76 -4.19 -10.45 1.70
CA HIS A 76 -4.94 -10.82 0.50
C HIS A 76 -6.25 -11.54 0.87
N ASP A 77 -6.19 -12.52 1.75
CA ASP A 77 -7.37 -13.26 2.20
C ASP A 77 -8.40 -12.35 2.88
N SER A 78 -7.93 -11.41 3.70
CA SER A 78 -8.78 -10.48 4.42
C SER A 78 -9.52 -9.50 3.51
N MET A 79 -8.89 -9.10 2.41
CA MET A 79 -9.38 -8.02 1.55
C MET A 79 -10.00 -8.50 0.24
N HIS A 80 -9.82 -9.78 -0.09
CA HIS A 80 -10.19 -10.34 -1.39
C HIS A 80 -11.65 -10.09 -1.77
N ASP A 81 -12.56 -10.22 -0.83
CA ASP A 81 -14.00 -10.07 -1.05
C ASP A 81 -14.50 -8.64 -0.83
N VAL A 82 -13.63 -7.71 -0.48
CA VAL A 82 -14.01 -6.31 -0.25
C VAL A 82 -14.16 -5.59 -1.59
N ALA A 83 -15.25 -4.85 -1.76
CA ALA A 83 -15.51 -4.10 -2.99
C ALA A 83 -14.45 -3.01 -3.21
N PHE A 84 -14.10 -2.74 -4.46
CA PHE A 84 -13.03 -1.79 -4.80
C PHE A 84 -13.23 -0.40 -4.18
N PRO A 85 -14.42 0.22 -4.19
CA PRO A 85 -14.58 1.53 -3.54
C PRO A 85 -14.18 1.54 -2.08
N ASP A 86 -14.45 0.45 -1.36
CA ASP A 86 -14.08 0.30 0.05
C ASP A 86 -12.59 0.04 0.21
N VAL A 87 -12.00 -0.79 -0.67
CA VAL A 87 -10.55 -1.02 -0.70
C VAL A 87 -9.82 0.30 -0.91
N ARG A 88 -10.27 1.11 -1.86
CA ARG A 88 -9.68 2.41 -2.16
C ARG A 88 -9.79 3.36 -0.97
N ALA A 89 -10.96 3.44 -0.36
CA ALA A 89 -11.20 4.30 0.79
C ALA A 89 -10.34 3.89 1.99
N GLN A 90 -10.22 2.59 2.25
CA GLN A 90 -9.37 2.07 3.32
C GLN A 90 -7.90 2.38 3.08
N GLY A 91 -7.43 2.26 1.84
CA GLY A 91 -6.05 2.60 1.46
C GLY A 91 -5.74 4.07 1.68
N ILE A 92 -6.65 4.96 1.29
CA ILE A 92 -6.51 6.41 1.50
C ILE A 92 -6.46 6.72 3.00
N ALA A 93 -7.35 6.13 3.79
CA ALA A 93 -7.40 6.32 5.24
C ALA A 93 -6.11 5.82 5.90
N ALA A 94 -5.62 4.66 5.49
CA ALA A 94 -4.38 4.08 6.01
C ALA A 94 -3.17 4.97 5.71
N ARG A 95 -3.07 5.48 4.49
CA ARG A 95 -2.01 6.43 4.12
C ARG A 95 -2.06 7.69 4.98
N ASN A 96 -3.24 8.29 5.10
CA ASN A 96 -3.42 9.52 5.86
C ASN A 96 -3.05 9.32 7.33
N ARG A 97 -3.45 8.19 7.91
CA ARG A 97 -3.11 7.83 9.30
C ARG A 97 -1.61 7.64 9.48
N MET A 98 -0.97 6.91 8.57
CA MET A 98 0.48 6.71 8.60
C MET A 98 1.24 8.03 8.54
N LEU A 99 0.88 8.90 7.60
CA LEU A 99 1.53 10.21 7.45
C LEU A 99 1.32 11.09 8.68
N ARG A 100 0.12 11.07 9.25
CA ARG A 100 -0.19 11.82 10.47
C ARG A 100 0.65 11.33 11.65
N SER A 101 0.76 10.02 11.83
CA SER A 101 1.56 9.43 12.89
C SER A 101 3.04 9.76 12.71
N TRP A 102 3.55 9.68 11.48
CA TRP A 102 4.94 10.03 11.19
C TRP A 102 5.25 11.50 11.48
N ARG A 103 4.36 12.42 11.08
CA ARG A 103 4.54 13.86 11.33
C ARG A 103 4.52 14.23 12.81
N SER A 104 3.87 13.43 13.65
CA SER A 104 3.82 13.67 15.08
C SER A 104 5.01 13.11 15.85
N LEU A 105 5.90 12.37 15.19
CA LEU A 105 7.11 11.85 15.79
C LEU A 105 8.23 12.90 15.81
N PRO A 106 9.11 12.86 16.85
CA PRO A 106 10.34 13.64 16.80
C PRO A 106 11.19 13.25 15.61
N THR A 107 11.91 14.21 15.03
CA THR A 107 12.86 13.93 13.94
C THR A 107 13.99 13.03 14.43
N GLY A 108 14.52 12.20 13.53
CA GLY A 108 15.69 11.36 13.81
C GLY A 108 15.38 9.92 14.22
N SER A 109 14.12 9.48 14.15
CA SER A 109 13.81 8.08 14.37
C SER A 109 14.10 7.28 13.10
N SER A 110 15.23 6.54 13.08
CA SER A 110 15.61 5.71 11.92
C SER A 110 14.64 4.57 11.67
N GLU A 111 14.04 4.01 12.72
CA GLU A 111 13.03 2.96 12.59
C GLU A 111 11.76 3.49 11.91
N ALA A 112 11.29 4.66 12.34
CA ALA A 112 10.10 5.28 11.74
C ALA A 112 10.36 5.64 10.27
N ASP A 113 11.50 6.23 9.98
CA ASP A 113 11.87 6.61 8.60
C ASP A 113 11.96 5.39 7.69
N ARG A 114 12.51 4.28 8.18
CA ARG A 114 12.59 3.04 7.42
C ARG A 114 11.21 2.47 7.12
N TRP A 115 10.33 2.44 8.11
CA TRP A 115 8.97 1.91 7.92
C TRP A 115 8.17 2.73 6.91
N ILE A 116 8.21 4.07 7.03
CA ILE A 116 7.47 4.92 6.09
C ILE A 116 8.04 4.83 4.67
N SER A 117 9.36 4.77 4.51
CA SER A 117 9.98 4.62 3.20
C SER A 117 9.61 3.31 2.54
N LYS A 118 9.67 2.21 3.27
CA LYS A 118 9.42 0.87 2.72
C LYS A 118 7.94 0.61 2.44
N ALA A 119 7.05 1.08 3.29
CA ALA A 119 5.62 0.89 3.09
C ALA A 119 5.04 1.89 2.08
N GLY A 120 5.62 3.06 1.96
CA GLY A 120 5.19 4.15 1.11
C GLY A 120 5.97 4.24 -0.20
N PRO A 121 6.83 5.27 -0.37
CA PRO A 121 7.40 5.58 -1.68
C PRO A 121 8.18 4.44 -2.32
N GLU A 122 8.98 3.69 -1.58
CA GLU A 122 9.70 2.54 -2.14
C GLU A 122 8.73 1.46 -2.64
N HIS A 123 7.66 1.20 -1.89
CA HIS A 123 6.67 0.21 -2.25
C HIS A 123 5.91 0.62 -3.51
N TYR A 124 5.48 1.89 -3.58
CA TYR A 124 4.80 2.39 -4.79
C TYR A 124 5.71 2.30 -6.01
N ALA A 125 6.97 2.70 -5.86
CA ALA A 125 7.95 2.65 -6.94
C ALA A 125 8.21 1.23 -7.42
N GLU A 126 8.18 0.25 -6.51
CA GLU A 126 8.34 -1.17 -6.84
C GLU A 126 7.22 -1.67 -7.75
N HIS A 127 5.98 -1.25 -7.50
CA HIS A 127 4.82 -1.74 -8.24
C HIS A 127 4.48 -0.95 -9.49
N LEU A 128 4.92 0.30 -9.61
CA LEU A 128 4.54 1.17 -10.73
C LEU A 128 4.88 0.61 -12.11
N PRO A 129 6.08 0.04 -12.37
CA PRO A 129 6.39 -0.48 -13.71
C PRO A 129 5.42 -1.57 -14.14
N ARG A 130 5.11 -2.52 -13.28
CA ARG A 130 4.18 -3.60 -13.60
C ARG A 130 2.74 -3.07 -13.73
N LEU A 131 2.35 -2.10 -12.92
CA LEU A 131 1.02 -1.51 -13.00
C LEU A 131 0.82 -0.75 -14.32
N ARG A 132 1.82 0.00 -14.77
CA ARG A 132 1.77 0.66 -16.08
C ARG A 132 1.56 -0.36 -17.20
N GLU A 133 2.31 -1.45 -17.17
CA GLU A 133 2.20 -2.56 -18.11
C GLU A 133 0.80 -3.17 -18.09
N TRP A 134 0.30 -3.45 -16.90
CA TRP A 134 -1.02 -4.07 -16.71
C TRP A 134 -2.15 -3.19 -17.24
N VAL A 135 -2.10 -1.89 -16.98
CA VAL A 135 -3.09 -0.93 -17.50
C VAL A 135 -3.07 -0.93 -19.02
N GLN A 136 -1.90 -0.99 -19.65
CA GLN A 136 -1.79 -1.09 -21.10
C GLN A 136 -2.36 -2.41 -21.63
N GLU A 137 -2.06 -3.51 -20.98
CA GLU A 137 -2.59 -4.83 -21.37
C GLU A 137 -4.10 -4.86 -21.30
N LEU A 138 -4.71 -4.31 -20.26
CA LEU A 138 -6.15 -4.26 -20.08
C LEU A 138 -6.83 -3.30 -21.08
N GLY A 139 -6.12 -2.32 -21.58
CA GLY A 139 -6.63 -1.36 -22.54
C GLY A 139 -6.64 -1.85 -24.00
N ARG A 140 -6.13 -3.04 -24.25
CA ARG A 140 -6.05 -3.62 -25.61
C ARG A 140 -7.29 -4.37 -26.05
#